data_a378b1a73a14cd057975fd4349451685
#
_entry.id   a378b1a73a14cd057975fd4349451685
#
_cell.length_a   1.000
_cell.length_b   1.000
_cell.length_c   1.000
_cell.angle_alpha   90.00
_cell.angle_beta   90.00
_cell.angle_gamma   90.00
#
_symmetry.space_group_name_H-M   'P 1'
#
loop_
_entity.id
_entity.type
_entity.pdbx_description
1 polymer ?
#
loop_
_entity_poly.entity_id
_entity_poly.type
_entity_poly.pdbx_seq_one_letter_code
_entity_poly.pdbx_strand_id
1 'polypeptide(L)'
;MSIFSILSQKPWTSDQAKIDDKHSGKSSSMPLPRVALYVSMVVMGVLFTLFSVAYIGRMAYGDWRVLPEPPLLWFNSLVILMSSFAFHKATLSLKENNNRRTREYLFLAGALTLGFITGQLFVWRELVSFGYFVSTNPSYAFFYLLTALH
;
A
#
# COMPACT_ATOMS: atom_id res chain seq x y z
N MET A 1 -13.66 37.30 -2.15
CA MET A 1 -12.33 37.30 -2.78
C MET A 1 -12.47 36.75 -4.18
N SER A 2 -11.95 37.46 -5.17
CA SER A 2 -12.03 36.99 -6.57
C SER A 2 -11.02 35.85 -6.81
N ILE A 3 -11.41 34.84 -7.61
CA ILE A 3 -10.52 33.72 -8.00
C ILE A 3 -9.22 34.26 -8.64
N PHE A 4 -9.31 35.38 -9.35
CA PHE A 4 -8.16 36.06 -9.94
C PHE A 4 -7.15 36.58 -8.91
N SER A 5 -7.58 37.03 -7.74
CA SER A 5 -6.65 37.50 -6.69
C SER A 5 -5.89 36.34 -6.02
N ILE A 6 -6.49 35.14 -5.98
CA ILE A 6 -5.84 33.93 -5.46
C ILE A 6 -4.79 33.42 -6.44
N LEU A 7 -5.12 33.44 -7.75
CA LEU A 7 -4.19 32.98 -8.80
C LEU A 7 -3.03 33.93 -9.07
N SER A 8 -3.17 35.23 -8.69
CA SER A 8 -2.11 36.23 -8.84
C SER A 8 -1.17 36.34 -7.63
N GLN A 9 -1.44 35.61 -6.56
CA GLN A 9 -0.55 35.57 -5.40
C GLN A 9 0.75 34.86 -5.78
N LYS A 10 1.86 35.50 -5.45
CA LYS A 10 3.23 34.97 -5.71
C LYS A 10 3.71 34.25 -4.46
N PRO A 11 3.67 32.91 -4.39
CA PRO A 11 3.99 32.17 -3.16
C PRO A 11 5.46 32.29 -2.71
N TRP A 12 6.31 32.82 -3.58
CA TRP A 12 7.76 33.02 -3.30
C TRP A 12 8.12 34.41 -2.76
N THR A 13 7.15 35.30 -2.52
CA THR A 13 7.42 36.59 -1.91
C THR A 13 7.52 36.44 -0.39
N SER A 14 8.43 37.20 0.27
CA SER A 14 8.65 37.15 1.71
C SER A 14 7.40 37.51 2.51
N ASP A 15 6.51 38.33 1.96
CA ASP A 15 5.26 38.72 2.62
C ASP A 15 4.21 37.61 2.54
N GLN A 16 4.16 36.89 1.42
CA GLN A 16 3.30 35.71 1.30
C GLN A 16 3.78 34.58 2.24
N ALA A 17 5.10 34.36 2.31
CA ALA A 17 5.67 33.38 3.23
C ALA A 17 5.28 33.66 4.69
N LYS A 18 5.27 34.93 5.14
CA LYS A 18 4.81 35.30 6.48
C LYS A 18 3.33 35.05 6.70
N ILE A 19 2.50 35.21 5.66
CA ILE A 19 1.07 34.93 5.73
C ILE A 19 0.84 33.42 5.81
N ASP A 20 1.57 32.64 5.02
CA ASP A 20 1.49 31.19 4.98
C ASP A 20 2.00 30.57 6.29
N ASP A 21 3.09 31.09 6.86
CA ASP A 21 3.59 30.69 8.17
C ASP A 21 2.60 30.98 9.30
N LYS A 22 1.86 32.09 9.21
CA LYS A 22 0.80 32.43 10.17
C LYS A 22 -0.41 31.51 10.09
N HIS A 23 -0.64 30.90 8.90
CA HIS A 23 -1.69 29.93 8.64
C HIS A 23 -1.16 28.49 8.64
N SER A 24 0.17 28.30 8.78
CA SER A 24 0.81 26.99 8.70
C SER A 24 0.22 26.03 9.74
N GLY A 25 -0.56 25.08 9.27
CA GLY A 25 -0.99 23.91 10.01
C GLY A 25 -2.30 23.99 10.78
N LYS A 26 -3.00 25.13 10.83
CA LYS A 26 -4.30 25.25 11.53
C LYS A 26 -5.53 25.14 10.65
N SER A 27 -5.40 25.01 9.35
CA SER A 27 -6.54 24.87 8.42
C SER A 27 -7.17 23.48 8.41
N SER A 28 -6.48 22.47 8.91
CA SER A 28 -6.97 21.10 9.05
C SER A 28 -7.09 20.72 10.52
N SER A 29 -8.27 20.31 10.96
CA SER A 29 -8.52 19.77 12.31
C SER A 29 -7.82 18.41 12.53
N MET A 30 -7.22 17.83 11.46
CA MET A 30 -6.53 16.54 11.52
C MET A 30 -5.02 16.73 11.64
N PRO A 31 -4.34 15.94 12.50
CA PRO A 31 -2.89 15.96 12.59
C PRO A 31 -2.27 15.51 11.26
N LEU A 32 -1.20 16.20 10.84
CA LEU A 32 -0.50 15.99 9.56
C LEU A 32 -0.21 14.51 9.24
N PRO A 33 0.22 13.65 10.18
CA PRO A 33 0.44 12.23 9.87
C PRO A 33 -0.81 11.48 9.41
N ARG A 34 -2.00 11.87 9.92
CA ARG A 34 -3.27 11.26 9.48
C ARG A 34 -3.63 11.68 8.06
N VAL A 35 -3.43 12.96 7.74
CA VAL A 35 -3.67 13.47 6.38
C VAL A 35 -2.75 12.75 5.39
N ALA A 36 -1.46 12.64 5.70
CA ALA A 36 -0.49 11.93 4.88
C ALA A 36 -0.89 10.46 4.67
N LEU A 37 -1.36 9.77 5.72
CA LEU A 37 -1.83 8.40 5.64
C LEU A 37 -3.04 8.28 4.69
N TYR A 38 -4.07 9.13 4.84
CA TYR A 38 -5.24 9.09 3.96
C TYR A 38 -4.89 9.38 2.51
N VAL A 39 -4.04 10.36 2.24
CA VAL A 39 -3.57 10.66 0.89
C VAL A 39 -2.83 9.45 0.29
N SER A 40 -1.94 8.83 1.04
CA SER A 40 -1.22 7.62 0.61
C SER A 40 -2.18 6.47 0.30
N MET A 41 -3.19 6.24 1.15
CA MET A 41 -4.20 5.20 0.93
C MET A 41 -5.02 5.46 -0.34
N VAL A 42 -5.41 6.72 -0.59
CA VAL A 42 -6.16 7.10 -1.81
C VAL A 42 -5.28 6.87 -3.04
N VAL A 43 -4.03 7.32 -3.03
CA VAL A 43 -3.10 7.13 -4.15
C VAL A 43 -2.89 5.64 -4.45
N MET A 44 -2.63 4.83 -3.42
CA MET A 44 -2.51 3.39 -3.60
C MET A 44 -3.80 2.76 -4.14
N GLY A 45 -4.95 3.13 -3.59
CA GLY A 45 -6.25 2.65 -4.07
C GLY A 45 -6.49 2.96 -5.55
N VAL A 46 -6.16 4.17 -5.99
CA VAL A 46 -6.26 4.58 -7.41
C VAL A 46 -5.30 3.74 -8.27
N LEU A 47 -4.05 3.56 -7.85
CA LEU A 47 -3.09 2.74 -8.59
C LEU A 47 -3.57 1.29 -8.75
N PHE A 48 -4.03 0.65 -7.68
CA PHE A 48 -4.57 -0.71 -7.76
C PHE A 48 -5.81 -0.80 -8.65
N THR A 49 -6.68 0.19 -8.60
CA THR A 49 -7.87 0.26 -9.48
C THR A 49 -7.45 0.35 -10.94
N LEU A 50 -6.50 1.24 -11.28
CA LEU A 50 -6.00 1.38 -12.65
C LEU A 50 -5.34 0.09 -13.16
N PHE A 51 -4.51 -0.57 -12.34
CA PHE A 51 -3.91 -1.85 -12.72
C PHE A 51 -4.95 -2.96 -12.86
N SER A 52 -6.00 -2.99 -12.04
CA SER A 52 -7.09 -3.95 -12.16
C SER A 52 -7.88 -3.75 -13.45
N VAL A 53 -8.17 -2.50 -13.83
CA VAL A 53 -8.83 -2.17 -15.10
C VAL A 53 -7.94 -2.58 -16.29
N ALA A 54 -6.64 -2.29 -16.24
CA ALA A 54 -5.69 -2.69 -17.27
C ALA A 54 -5.59 -4.21 -17.38
N TYR A 55 -5.57 -4.93 -16.26
CA TYR A 55 -5.59 -6.39 -16.21
C TYR A 55 -6.81 -6.99 -16.91
N ILE A 56 -8.02 -6.51 -16.53
CA ILE A 56 -9.28 -6.96 -17.13
C ILE A 56 -9.32 -6.63 -18.64
N GLY A 57 -8.92 -5.43 -19.03
CA GLY A 57 -8.86 -5.05 -20.43
C GLY A 57 -7.88 -5.90 -21.24
N ARG A 58 -6.76 -6.31 -20.63
CA ARG A 58 -5.75 -7.13 -21.30
C ARG A 58 -6.17 -8.60 -21.46
N MET A 59 -7.07 -9.10 -20.60
CA MET A 59 -7.61 -10.46 -20.70
C MET A 59 -8.37 -10.72 -22.01
N ALA A 60 -8.87 -9.68 -22.67
CA ALA A 60 -9.61 -9.81 -23.92
C ALA A 60 -8.73 -10.16 -25.15
N TYR A 61 -7.40 -10.12 -25.01
CA TYR A 61 -6.48 -10.39 -26.10
C TYR A 61 -6.10 -11.89 -26.18
N GLY A 62 -5.94 -12.39 -27.39
CA GLY A 62 -5.73 -13.82 -27.65
C GLY A 62 -4.38 -14.42 -27.17
N ASP A 63 -3.44 -13.57 -26.75
CA ASP A 63 -2.15 -13.99 -26.17
C ASP A 63 -2.20 -14.18 -24.65
N TRP A 64 -3.36 -13.96 -24.01
CA TRP A 64 -3.55 -14.13 -22.58
C TRP A 64 -3.49 -15.60 -22.16
N ARG A 65 -2.64 -15.91 -21.19
CA ARG A 65 -2.55 -17.24 -20.57
C ARG A 65 -2.80 -17.13 -19.08
N VAL A 66 -3.63 -17.99 -18.55
CA VAL A 66 -3.91 -18.03 -17.10
C VAL A 66 -2.67 -18.54 -16.38
N LEU A 67 -2.24 -17.79 -15.34
CA LEU A 67 -1.18 -18.22 -14.44
C LEU A 67 -1.72 -19.30 -13.50
N PRO A 68 -1.05 -20.45 -13.32
CA PRO A 68 -1.43 -21.39 -12.27
C PRO A 68 -1.24 -20.75 -10.90
N GLU A 69 -2.17 -21.01 -9.99
CA GLU A 69 -2.15 -20.48 -8.61
C GLU A 69 -1.44 -21.48 -7.69
N PRO A 70 -0.18 -21.22 -7.28
CA PRO A 70 0.49 -22.06 -6.29
C PRO A 70 -0.28 -22.07 -4.97
N PRO A 71 -0.45 -23.22 -4.30
CA PRO A 71 -1.15 -23.30 -3.01
C PRO A 71 -0.49 -22.43 -1.92
N LEU A 72 0.76 -22.13 -2.06
CA LEU A 72 1.52 -21.25 -1.16
C LEU A 72 0.96 -19.82 -1.11
N LEU A 73 0.29 -19.34 -2.18
CA LEU A 73 -0.39 -18.03 -2.19
C LEU A 73 -1.52 -17.96 -1.16
N TRP A 74 -2.30 -19.02 -1.02
CA TRP A 74 -3.36 -19.09 -0.03
C TRP A 74 -2.82 -19.09 1.39
N PHE A 75 -1.71 -19.81 1.62
CA PHE A 75 -1.04 -19.79 2.90
C PHE A 75 -0.49 -18.40 3.23
N ASN A 76 0.13 -17.72 2.27
CA ASN A 76 0.61 -16.35 2.43
C ASN A 76 -0.53 -15.38 2.76
N SER A 77 -1.69 -15.53 2.10
CA SER A 77 -2.87 -14.71 2.39
C SER A 77 -3.36 -14.91 3.85
N LEU A 78 -3.30 -16.14 4.36
CA LEU A 78 -3.62 -16.41 5.76
C LEU A 78 -2.61 -15.74 6.70
N VAL A 79 -1.33 -15.80 6.41
CA VAL A 79 -0.26 -15.18 7.23
C VAL A 79 -0.46 -13.67 7.33
N ILE A 80 -0.80 -12.97 6.23
CA ILE A 80 -1.02 -11.52 6.28
C ILE A 80 -2.30 -11.15 7.04
N LEU A 81 -3.35 -11.98 6.97
CA LEU A 81 -4.56 -11.80 7.78
C LEU A 81 -4.24 -11.94 9.28
N MET A 82 -3.43 -12.94 9.66
CA MET A 82 -2.97 -13.10 11.05
C MET A 82 -2.12 -11.92 11.51
N SER A 83 -1.25 -11.38 10.65
CA SER A 83 -0.48 -10.16 10.93
C SER A 83 -1.40 -8.96 11.20
N SER A 84 -2.42 -8.75 10.37
CA SER A 84 -3.41 -7.69 10.57
C SER A 84 -4.16 -7.83 11.90
N PHE A 85 -4.51 -9.05 12.28
CA PHE A 85 -5.14 -9.33 13.58
C PHE A 85 -4.20 -9.03 14.74
N ALA A 86 -2.91 -9.38 14.63
CA ALA A 86 -1.91 -9.06 15.64
C ALA A 86 -1.72 -7.54 15.81
N PHE A 87 -1.67 -6.77 14.71
CA PHE A 87 -1.65 -5.30 14.75
C PHE A 87 -2.90 -4.73 15.45
N HIS A 88 -4.07 -5.28 15.16
CA HIS A 88 -5.31 -4.85 15.84
C HIS A 88 -5.23 -5.10 17.35
N LYS A 89 -4.75 -6.26 17.79
CA LYS A 89 -4.53 -6.57 19.21
C LYS A 89 -3.49 -5.65 19.85
N ALA A 90 -2.41 -5.31 19.14
CA ALA A 90 -1.43 -4.33 19.61
C ALA A 90 -2.07 -2.96 19.88
N THR A 91 -2.93 -2.50 18.97
CA THR A 91 -3.65 -1.22 19.10
C THR A 91 -4.60 -1.24 20.31
N LEU A 92 -5.30 -2.34 20.56
CA LEU A 92 -6.17 -2.47 21.74
C LEU A 92 -5.36 -2.46 23.04
N SER A 93 -4.27 -3.23 23.12
CA SER A 93 -3.38 -3.28 24.28
C SER A 93 -2.73 -1.93 24.59
N LEU A 94 -2.45 -1.12 23.56
CA LEU A 94 -1.95 0.24 23.71
C LEU A 94 -3.01 1.15 24.38
N LYS A 95 -4.28 1.02 23.99
CA LYS A 95 -5.39 1.78 24.63
C LYS A 95 -5.60 1.40 26.10
N GLU A 96 -5.29 0.16 26.46
CA GLU A 96 -5.32 -0.34 27.83
C GLU A 96 -4.06 0.01 28.64
N ASN A 97 -3.12 0.81 28.09
CA ASN A 97 -1.83 1.15 28.67
C ASN A 97 -0.95 -0.09 29.04
N ASN A 98 -1.18 -1.23 28.38
CA ASN A 98 -0.42 -2.45 28.61
C ASN A 98 0.77 -2.51 27.65
N ASN A 99 1.84 -1.79 27.95
CA ASN A 99 3.02 -1.65 27.11
C ASN A 99 3.71 -3.01 26.81
N ARG A 100 3.64 -3.97 27.74
CA ARG A 100 4.24 -5.31 27.54
C ARG A 100 3.51 -6.05 26.42
N ARG A 101 2.20 -6.18 26.52
CA ARG A 101 1.37 -6.86 25.50
C ARG A 101 1.44 -6.15 24.15
N THR A 102 1.44 -4.82 24.16
CA THR A 102 1.60 -4.02 22.93
C THR A 102 2.87 -4.41 22.20
N ARG A 103 4.01 -4.50 22.90
CA ARG A 103 5.30 -4.88 22.31
C ARG A 103 5.30 -6.33 21.80
N GLU A 104 4.72 -7.26 22.56
CA GLU A 104 4.61 -8.67 22.16
C GLU A 104 3.79 -8.81 20.85
N TYR A 105 2.63 -8.15 20.75
CA TYR A 105 1.81 -8.19 19.53
C TYR A 105 2.44 -7.45 18.35
N LEU A 106 3.16 -6.36 18.58
CA LEU A 106 3.90 -5.68 17.52
C LEU A 106 5.04 -6.54 16.98
N PHE A 107 5.77 -7.23 17.88
CA PHE A 107 6.80 -8.15 17.46
C PHE A 107 6.23 -9.33 16.65
N LEU A 108 5.12 -9.91 17.13
CA LEU A 108 4.42 -10.98 16.41
C LEU A 108 3.94 -10.51 15.02
N ALA A 109 3.32 -9.36 14.95
CA ALA A 109 2.87 -8.78 13.67
C ALA A 109 4.03 -8.54 12.70
N GLY A 110 5.15 -7.99 13.21
CA GLY A 110 6.37 -7.79 12.42
C GLY A 110 6.96 -9.11 11.91
N ALA A 111 7.04 -10.13 12.76
CA ALA A 111 7.53 -11.45 12.38
C ALA A 111 6.64 -12.11 11.31
N LEU A 112 5.30 -12.01 11.45
CA LEU A 112 4.36 -12.52 10.45
C LEU A 112 4.47 -11.75 9.12
N THR A 113 4.66 -10.44 9.15
CA THR A 113 4.88 -9.63 7.94
C THR A 113 6.18 -10.03 7.22
N LEU A 114 7.27 -10.24 7.95
CA LEU A 114 8.52 -10.75 7.37
C LEU A 114 8.34 -12.17 6.81
N GLY A 115 7.59 -13.03 7.51
CA GLY A 115 7.20 -14.35 7.02
C GLY A 115 6.44 -14.29 5.71
N PHE A 116 5.46 -13.37 5.59
CA PHE A 116 4.72 -13.13 4.36
C PHE A 116 5.64 -12.71 3.20
N ILE A 117 6.55 -11.74 3.43
CA ILE A 117 7.49 -11.29 2.41
C ILE A 117 8.38 -12.45 1.93
N THR A 118 8.89 -13.23 2.87
CA THR A 118 9.71 -14.40 2.57
C THR A 118 8.92 -15.44 1.77
N GLY A 119 7.69 -15.73 2.18
CA GLY A 119 6.80 -16.63 1.46
C GLY A 119 6.51 -16.15 0.04
N GLN A 120 6.31 -14.83 -0.15
CA GLN A 120 6.08 -14.25 -1.48
C GLN A 120 7.31 -14.42 -2.40
N LEU A 121 8.51 -14.26 -1.86
CA LEU A 121 9.75 -14.51 -2.62
C LEU A 121 9.88 -15.98 -3.03
N PHE A 122 9.46 -16.91 -2.17
CA PHE A 122 9.42 -18.34 -2.52
C PHE A 122 8.42 -18.63 -3.64
N VAL A 123 7.21 -18.03 -3.60
CA VAL A 123 6.23 -18.14 -4.70
C VAL A 123 6.83 -17.65 -6.01
N TRP A 124 7.49 -16.49 -6.02
CA TRP A 124 8.12 -15.96 -7.23
C TRP A 124 9.22 -16.89 -7.76
N ARG A 125 10.05 -17.42 -6.86
CA ARG A 125 11.10 -18.37 -7.23
C ARG A 125 10.54 -19.65 -7.82
N GLU A 126 9.46 -20.17 -7.25
CA GLU A 126 8.76 -21.35 -7.73
C GLU A 126 8.18 -21.12 -9.15
N LEU A 127 7.47 -20.00 -9.35
CA LEU A 127 6.93 -19.65 -10.66
C LEU A 127 8.02 -19.49 -11.73
N VAL A 128 9.13 -18.84 -11.38
CA VAL A 128 10.28 -18.71 -12.29
C VAL A 128 10.88 -20.08 -12.63
N SER A 129 10.96 -21.01 -11.68
CA SER A 129 11.47 -22.38 -11.94
C SER A 129 10.58 -23.18 -12.88
N PHE A 130 9.28 -22.89 -12.93
CA PHE A 130 8.33 -23.45 -13.89
C PHE A 130 8.30 -22.72 -15.24
N GLY A 131 9.14 -21.72 -15.45
CA GLY A 131 9.24 -20.95 -16.69
C GLY A 131 8.23 -19.80 -16.85
N TYR A 132 7.54 -19.40 -15.78
CA TYR A 132 6.61 -18.28 -15.78
C TYR A 132 7.34 -16.95 -15.55
N PHE A 133 8.08 -16.51 -16.58
CA PHE A 133 8.83 -15.25 -16.51
C PHE A 133 7.95 -14.04 -16.80
N VAL A 134 8.29 -12.88 -16.22
CA VAL A 134 7.62 -11.58 -16.44
C VAL A 134 7.53 -11.24 -17.94
N SER A 135 8.56 -11.57 -18.71
CA SER A 135 8.65 -11.26 -20.14
C SER A 135 7.86 -12.21 -21.05
N THR A 136 7.39 -13.34 -20.54
CA THR A 136 6.81 -14.41 -21.37
C THR A 136 5.34 -14.15 -21.69
N ASN A 137 4.58 -13.57 -20.75
CA ASN A 137 3.15 -13.34 -20.93
C ASN A 137 2.67 -12.13 -20.10
N PRO A 138 1.76 -11.31 -20.64
CA PRO A 138 1.20 -10.16 -19.89
C PRO A 138 0.55 -10.53 -18.56
N SER A 139 -0.12 -11.67 -18.48
CA SER A 139 -0.74 -12.17 -17.24
C SER A 139 0.30 -12.34 -16.13
N TYR A 140 1.47 -12.90 -16.45
CA TYR A 140 2.56 -13.09 -15.49
C TYR A 140 3.16 -11.75 -15.06
N ALA A 141 3.34 -10.82 -16.01
CA ALA A 141 3.82 -9.47 -15.72
C ALA A 141 2.90 -8.74 -14.75
N PHE A 142 1.59 -8.81 -14.95
CA PHE A 142 0.62 -8.21 -14.02
C PHE A 142 0.64 -8.87 -12.64
N PHE A 143 0.77 -10.17 -12.55
CA PHE A 143 0.87 -10.87 -11.27
C PHE A 143 2.09 -10.39 -10.48
N TYR A 144 3.27 -10.40 -11.09
CA TYR A 144 4.51 -9.92 -10.42
C TYR A 144 4.41 -8.45 -10.05
N LEU A 145 3.89 -7.60 -10.94
CA LEU A 145 3.73 -6.17 -10.69
C LEU A 145 2.79 -5.90 -9.52
N LEU A 146 1.59 -6.51 -9.53
CA LEU A 146 0.57 -6.30 -8.50
C LEU A 146 1.04 -6.82 -7.15
N THR A 147 1.66 -7.99 -7.11
CA THR A 147 2.16 -8.58 -5.86
C THR A 147 3.40 -7.85 -5.32
N ALA A 148 4.26 -7.30 -6.19
CA ALA A 148 5.40 -6.49 -5.78
C ALA A 148 4.95 -5.12 -5.23
N LEU A 149 3.94 -4.50 -5.87
CA LEU A 149 3.42 -3.21 -5.44
C LEU A 149 2.65 -3.32 -4.12
N HIS A 150 1.88 -4.41 -3.94
CA HIS A 150 1.13 -4.70 -2.70
C HIS A 150 2.05 -4.98 -1.53
#